data_b870f16f01f44752c147cf57216a7781
#
_entry.id   b870f16f01f44752c147cf57216a7781
#
_cell.length_a   1.000
_cell.length_b   1.000
_cell.length_c   1.000
_cell.angle_alpha   90.00
_cell.angle_beta   90.00
_cell.angle_gamma   90.00
#
_symmetry.space_group_name_H-M   'P 1'
#
loop_
_entity.id
_entity.type
_entity.pdbx_description
1 polymer ?
#
loop_
_entity_poly.entity_id
_entity_poly.type
_entity_poly.pdbx_seq_one_letter_code
_entity_poly.pdbx_strand_id
1 'polypeptide(L)'
;MNRSPAAAVRRRIVAAERRPATARSAVDERDSGRATIEVIFLAVLVLIPTVYILISVVRVQAAAFAVTQAARDAGRLMDTAPSIDIGLTRAQQAAGIALADQHVPPDGLTIRFAVPGTDCGQGVEVPPTMAPGTQVNVCVTAVMSLPGVPTILTGSDNTVTGIFTLHVGEFREG
;
A
#
# COMPACT_ATOMS: atom_id res chain seq x y z
N MET A 1 60.02 20.31 -72.56
CA MET A 1 59.10 21.05 -71.62
C MET A 1 58.06 20.06 -71.16
N ASN A 2 58.27 19.48 -69.99
CA ASN A 2 57.51 18.36 -69.45
C ASN A 2 56.75 18.86 -68.22
N ARG A 3 55.46 19.10 -68.33
CA ARG A 3 54.62 19.50 -67.21
C ARG A 3 54.02 18.23 -66.56
N SER A 4 54.50 17.91 -65.41
CA SER A 4 54.07 16.75 -64.62
C SER A 4 52.56 16.82 -64.23
N PRO A 5 51.74 15.77 -64.46
CA PRO A 5 50.31 15.78 -64.18
C PRO A 5 50.00 15.61 -62.68
N ALA A 6 51.02 15.48 -61.83
CA ALA A 6 50.80 15.24 -60.40
C ALA A 6 50.31 16.44 -59.58
N ALA A 7 50.38 17.68 -60.10
CA ALA A 7 49.96 18.86 -59.35
C ALA A 7 48.46 19.15 -59.44
N ALA A 8 47.75 18.59 -60.42
CA ALA A 8 46.31 18.82 -60.56
C ALA A 8 45.42 17.93 -59.69
N VAL A 9 45.91 16.73 -59.28
CA VAL A 9 45.17 15.78 -58.46
C VAL A 9 45.17 16.21 -57.00
N ARG A 10 46.25 16.85 -56.53
CA ARG A 10 46.34 17.29 -55.10
C ARG A 10 45.45 18.44 -54.74
N ARG A 11 44.98 19.26 -55.71
CA ARG A 11 44.04 20.38 -55.45
C ARG A 11 42.59 19.96 -55.33
N ARG A 12 42.18 18.78 -55.81
CA ARG A 12 40.80 18.32 -55.74
C ARG A 12 40.49 17.57 -54.44
N ILE A 13 41.46 17.08 -53.71
CA ILE A 13 41.27 16.31 -52.45
C ILE A 13 41.10 17.25 -51.26
N VAL A 14 41.63 18.48 -51.29
CA VAL A 14 41.57 19.42 -50.15
C VAL A 14 40.26 20.25 -50.16
N ALA A 15 39.48 20.25 -51.25
CA ALA A 15 38.25 21.02 -51.32
C ALA A 15 36.98 20.28 -50.82
N ALA A 16 37.08 18.98 -50.48
CA ALA A 16 35.88 18.20 -50.07
C ALA A 16 35.65 18.14 -48.55
N GLU A 17 36.46 18.78 -47.70
CA GLU A 17 36.43 18.59 -46.26
C GLU A 17 36.14 19.85 -45.42
N ARG A 18 35.49 20.83 -46.04
CA ARG A 18 34.91 21.96 -45.29
C ARG A 18 33.38 21.89 -45.29
N ARG A 19 32.81 20.88 -44.67
CA ARG A 19 31.43 20.98 -44.18
C ARG A 19 31.44 22.00 -43.03
N PRO A 20 30.59 23.01 -43.08
CA PRO A 20 30.57 24.02 -42.05
C PRO A 20 30.17 23.37 -40.69
N ALA A 21 31.07 23.49 -39.71
CA ALA A 21 30.89 23.01 -38.35
C ALA A 21 29.61 23.58 -37.68
N THR A 22 29.06 24.66 -38.23
CA THR A 22 27.86 25.32 -37.71
C THR A 22 26.54 24.54 -37.92
N ALA A 23 26.49 23.62 -38.92
CA ALA A 23 25.27 22.82 -39.13
C ALA A 23 25.12 21.65 -38.13
N ARG A 24 26.21 21.14 -37.60
CA ARG A 24 26.20 20.05 -36.58
C ARG A 24 25.78 20.56 -35.20
N SER A 25 26.23 21.74 -34.81
CA SER A 25 25.90 22.32 -33.51
C SER A 25 24.42 22.69 -33.37
N ALA A 26 23.76 23.17 -34.46
CA ALA A 26 22.37 23.55 -34.39
C ALA A 26 21.37 22.39 -34.37
N VAL A 27 21.79 21.21 -34.87
CA VAL A 27 20.99 19.96 -34.77
C VAL A 27 21.11 19.36 -33.41
N ASP A 28 22.32 19.35 -32.84
CA ASP A 28 22.61 18.80 -31.50
C ASP A 28 21.93 19.59 -30.38
N GLU A 29 21.81 20.93 -30.53
CA GLU A 29 21.17 21.81 -29.56
C GLU A 29 19.63 21.67 -29.54
N ARG A 30 19.03 21.38 -30.71
CA ARG A 30 17.58 21.10 -30.82
C ARG A 30 17.21 19.71 -30.31
N ASP A 31 18.06 18.73 -30.47
CA ASP A 31 17.85 17.37 -29.98
C ASP A 31 18.05 17.27 -28.45
N SER A 32 18.99 18.03 -27.87
CA SER A 32 19.20 18.03 -26.41
C SER A 32 18.01 18.63 -25.64
N GLY A 33 17.36 19.68 -26.17
CA GLY A 33 16.16 20.25 -25.56
C GLY A 33 14.96 19.29 -25.60
N ARG A 34 14.81 18.53 -26.67
CA ARG A 34 13.75 17.54 -26.84
C ARG A 34 13.95 16.33 -25.92
N ALA A 35 15.18 15.83 -25.81
CA ALA A 35 15.53 14.76 -24.89
C ALA A 35 15.27 15.14 -23.42
N THR A 36 15.55 16.37 -23.02
CA THR A 36 15.28 16.86 -21.66
C THR A 36 13.79 16.85 -21.32
N ILE A 37 12.95 17.31 -22.25
CA ILE A 37 11.48 17.31 -22.07
C ILE A 37 10.96 15.87 -21.96
N GLU A 38 11.48 14.97 -22.80
CA GLU A 38 11.10 13.55 -22.79
C GLU A 38 11.47 12.88 -21.45
N VAL A 39 12.68 13.15 -20.94
CA VAL A 39 13.14 12.62 -19.64
C VAL A 39 12.28 13.16 -18.49
N ILE A 40 11.94 14.46 -18.49
CA ILE A 40 11.06 15.04 -17.47
C ILE A 40 9.67 14.39 -17.54
N PHE A 41 9.11 14.24 -18.75
CA PHE A 41 7.81 13.61 -18.93
C PHE A 41 7.79 12.17 -18.42
N LEU A 42 8.81 11.37 -18.79
CA LEU A 42 8.95 10.00 -18.31
C LEU A 42 9.14 9.94 -16.79
N ALA A 43 9.94 10.86 -16.23
CA ALA A 43 10.14 10.93 -14.78
C ALA A 43 8.82 11.20 -14.05
N VAL A 44 8.01 12.15 -14.49
CA VAL A 44 6.70 12.47 -13.91
C VAL A 44 5.73 11.30 -14.06
N LEU A 45 5.71 10.66 -15.24
CA LEU A 45 4.83 9.54 -15.56
C LEU A 45 5.12 8.31 -14.66
N VAL A 46 6.37 8.11 -14.26
CA VAL A 46 6.77 7.03 -13.35
C VAL A 46 6.61 7.46 -11.88
N LEU A 47 6.94 8.72 -11.55
CA LEU A 47 6.89 9.23 -10.18
C LEU A 47 5.48 9.22 -9.61
N ILE A 48 4.49 9.68 -10.38
CA ILE A 48 3.11 9.76 -9.90
C ILE A 48 2.59 8.38 -9.46
N PRO A 49 2.58 7.31 -10.30
CA PRO A 49 2.10 6.01 -9.85
C PRO A 49 2.95 5.42 -8.71
N THR A 50 4.25 5.69 -8.70
CA THR A 50 5.13 5.22 -7.61
C THR A 50 4.72 5.83 -6.27
N VAL A 51 4.43 7.13 -6.22
CA VAL A 51 3.95 7.80 -5.00
C VAL A 51 2.61 7.23 -4.54
N TYR A 52 1.67 6.99 -5.45
CA TYR A 52 0.38 6.37 -5.09
C TYR A 52 0.54 4.95 -4.55
N ILE A 53 1.42 4.15 -5.13
CA ILE A 53 1.73 2.79 -4.62
C ILE A 53 2.30 2.88 -3.20
N LEU A 54 3.26 3.77 -2.96
CA LEU A 54 3.86 3.95 -1.63
C LEU A 54 2.81 4.36 -0.58
N ILE A 55 1.95 5.33 -0.90
CA ILE A 55 0.86 5.76 -0.02
C ILE A 55 -0.09 4.60 0.27
N SER A 56 -0.45 3.81 -0.74
CA SER A 56 -1.34 2.66 -0.58
C SER A 56 -0.72 1.59 0.34
N VAL A 57 0.57 1.29 0.17
CA VAL A 57 1.29 0.34 1.04
C VAL A 57 1.30 0.81 2.49
N VAL A 58 1.62 2.09 2.74
CA VAL A 58 1.61 2.66 4.10
C VAL A 58 0.21 2.57 4.73
N ARG A 59 -0.84 2.85 3.97
CA ARG A 59 -2.23 2.74 4.47
C ARG A 59 -2.63 1.32 4.79
N VAL A 60 -2.26 0.34 3.96
CA VAL A 60 -2.49 -1.09 4.26
C VAL A 60 -1.79 -1.50 5.55
N GLN A 61 -0.54 -1.09 5.74
CA GLN A 61 0.21 -1.38 6.96
C GLN A 61 -0.45 -0.73 8.19
N ALA A 62 -0.84 0.54 8.11
CA ALA A 62 -1.53 1.23 9.19
C ALA A 62 -2.84 0.52 9.57
N ALA A 63 -3.63 0.13 8.58
CA ALA A 63 -4.87 -0.62 8.82
C ALA A 63 -4.62 -1.99 9.44
N ALA A 64 -3.59 -2.73 9.00
CA ALA A 64 -3.21 -4.01 9.59
C ALA A 64 -2.79 -3.87 11.07
N PHE A 65 -2.05 -2.83 11.42
CA PHE A 65 -1.72 -2.52 12.81
C PHE A 65 -2.97 -2.15 13.61
N ALA A 66 -3.86 -1.32 13.05
CA ALA A 66 -5.09 -0.89 13.72
C ALA A 66 -5.98 -2.08 14.08
N VAL A 67 -6.27 -2.98 13.13
CA VAL A 67 -7.13 -4.15 13.40
C VAL A 67 -6.46 -5.16 14.35
N THR A 68 -5.13 -5.29 14.29
CA THR A 68 -4.39 -6.15 15.22
C THR A 68 -4.47 -5.61 16.64
N GLN A 69 -4.28 -4.30 16.81
CA GLN A 69 -4.43 -3.64 18.11
C GLN A 69 -5.88 -3.72 18.60
N ALA A 70 -6.84 -3.43 17.73
CA ALA A 70 -8.27 -3.52 18.03
C ALA A 70 -8.67 -4.93 18.52
N ALA A 71 -8.18 -5.98 17.87
CA ALA A 71 -8.46 -7.36 18.27
C ALA A 71 -7.90 -7.70 19.66
N ARG A 72 -6.70 -7.21 19.99
CA ARG A 72 -6.07 -7.38 21.30
C ARG A 72 -6.85 -6.65 22.39
N ASP A 73 -7.21 -5.40 22.14
CA ASP A 73 -7.92 -4.58 23.12
C ASP A 73 -9.35 -5.09 23.31
N ALA A 74 -10.02 -5.49 22.22
CA ALA A 74 -11.31 -6.16 22.28
C ALA A 74 -11.27 -7.42 23.14
N GLY A 75 -10.28 -8.29 22.94
CA GLY A 75 -10.10 -9.51 23.72
C GLY A 75 -9.90 -9.22 25.21
N ARG A 76 -9.03 -8.26 25.55
CA ARG A 76 -8.77 -7.88 26.94
C ARG A 76 -10.02 -7.30 27.63
N LEU A 77 -10.78 -6.47 26.92
CA LEU A 77 -11.98 -5.86 27.45
C LEU A 77 -13.11 -6.89 27.61
N MET A 78 -13.16 -7.88 26.72
CA MET A 78 -14.06 -9.04 26.89
C MET A 78 -13.68 -9.84 28.14
N ASP A 79 -12.40 -10.14 28.34
CA ASP A 79 -11.93 -10.92 29.49
C ASP A 79 -12.24 -10.26 30.83
N THR A 80 -12.16 -8.93 30.92
CA THR A 80 -12.37 -8.18 32.16
C THR A 80 -13.82 -7.66 32.34
N ALA A 81 -14.70 -7.89 31.38
CA ALA A 81 -16.07 -7.38 31.45
C ALA A 81 -16.95 -8.23 32.42
N PRO A 82 -17.89 -7.62 33.11
CA PRO A 82 -18.81 -8.35 34.02
C PRO A 82 -19.87 -9.18 33.26
N SER A 83 -20.15 -8.85 32.00
CA SER A 83 -21.07 -9.60 31.14
C SER A 83 -20.66 -9.51 29.67
N ILE A 84 -21.17 -10.43 28.85
CA ILE A 84 -20.90 -10.47 27.41
C ILE A 84 -21.31 -9.17 26.73
N ASP A 85 -22.50 -8.63 27.01
CA ASP A 85 -23.01 -7.41 26.38
C ASP A 85 -22.16 -6.18 26.68
N ILE A 86 -21.72 -6.06 27.94
CA ILE A 86 -20.83 -4.98 28.37
C ILE A 86 -19.46 -5.15 27.70
N GLY A 87 -18.97 -6.38 27.64
CA GLY A 87 -17.72 -6.72 26.96
C GLY A 87 -17.73 -6.35 25.48
N LEU A 88 -18.77 -6.74 24.77
CA LEU A 88 -18.96 -6.42 23.35
C LEU A 88 -19.02 -4.90 23.12
N THR A 89 -19.79 -4.17 23.93
CA THR A 89 -19.90 -2.72 23.83
C THR A 89 -18.53 -2.04 24.01
N ARG A 90 -17.78 -2.44 25.04
CA ARG A 90 -16.43 -1.93 25.29
C ARG A 90 -15.44 -2.31 24.17
N ALA A 91 -15.52 -3.54 23.70
CA ALA A 91 -14.69 -4.03 22.60
C ALA A 91 -14.92 -3.25 21.30
N GLN A 92 -16.17 -2.97 20.96
CA GLN A 92 -16.53 -2.14 19.81
C GLN A 92 -16.02 -0.70 19.93
N GLN A 93 -16.17 -0.09 21.11
CA GLN A 93 -15.65 1.26 21.36
C GLN A 93 -14.12 1.32 21.23
N ALA A 94 -13.42 0.39 21.86
CA ALA A 94 -11.94 0.33 21.80
C ALA A 94 -11.44 0.05 20.38
N ALA A 95 -12.09 -0.86 19.66
CA ALA A 95 -11.76 -1.14 18.28
C ALA A 95 -11.97 0.10 17.38
N GLY A 96 -13.05 0.83 17.57
CA GLY A 96 -13.30 2.09 16.87
C GLY A 96 -12.22 3.14 17.14
N ILE A 97 -11.75 3.27 18.37
CA ILE A 97 -10.67 4.19 18.75
C ILE A 97 -9.34 3.76 18.08
N ALA A 98 -8.98 2.48 18.15
CA ALA A 98 -7.76 1.96 17.54
C ALA A 98 -7.72 2.17 16.01
N LEU A 99 -8.86 2.06 15.34
CA LEU A 99 -8.99 2.37 13.92
C LEU A 99 -8.85 3.88 13.65
N ALA A 100 -9.51 4.71 14.46
CA ALA A 100 -9.45 6.16 14.32
C ALA A 100 -8.03 6.72 14.50
N ASP A 101 -7.26 6.18 15.43
CA ASP A 101 -5.86 6.53 15.67
C ASP A 101 -4.96 6.31 14.44
N GLN A 102 -5.31 5.36 13.59
CA GLN A 102 -4.62 5.06 12.34
C GLN A 102 -5.33 5.66 11.10
N HIS A 103 -6.29 6.54 11.31
CA HIS A 103 -7.09 7.17 10.23
C HIS A 103 -7.82 6.14 9.34
N VAL A 104 -8.19 5.00 9.92
CA VAL A 104 -9.04 3.99 9.27
C VAL A 104 -10.49 4.30 9.66
N PRO A 105 -11.40 4.47 8.70
CA PRO A 105 -12.80 4.71 9.00
C PRO A 105 -13.38 3.54 9.82
N PRO A 106 -14.17 3.82 10.89
CA PRO A 106 -14.82 2.77 11.65
C PRO A 106 -16.04 2.16 10.91
N ASP A 107 -16.41 2.75 9.78
CA ASP A 107 -17.50 2.26 8.94
C ASP A 107 -17.15 0.86 8.41
N GLY A 108 -17.99 -0.11 8.66
CA GLY A 108 -17.72 -1.50 8.31
C GLY A 108 -16.84 -2.26 9.30
N LEU A 109 -16.59 -1.70 10.50
CA LEU A 109 -15.98 -2.44 11.61
C LEU A 109 -16.90 -3.58 12.03
N THR A 110 -16.38 -4.80 12.01
CA THR A 110 -17.06 -5.99 12.52
C THR A 110 -16.17 -6.73 13.50
N ILE A 111 -16.78 -7.19 14.60
CA ILE A 111 -16.13 -8.09 15.56
C ILE A 111 -16.87 -9.41 15.51
N ARG A 112 -16.13 -10.49 15.23
CA ARG A 112 -16.64 -11.85 15.19
C ARG A 112 -15.77 -12.75 16.07
N PHE A 113 -16.35 -13.88 16.47
CA PHE A 113 -15.65 -14.87 17.26
C PHE A 113 -15.56 -16.16 16.47
N ALA A 114 -14.39 -16.80 16.47
CA ALA A 114 -14.15 -18.03 15.73
C ALA A 114 -13.45 -19.07 16.60
N VAL A 115 -13.50 -20.33 16.20
CA VAL A 115 -12.81 -21.43 16.88
C VAL A 115 -11.30 -21.16 16.88
N PRO A 116 -10.60 -21.40 18.01
CA PRO A 116 -9.16 -21.22 18.12
C PRO A 116 -8.38 -22.01 17.05
N GLY A 117 -7.33 -21.38 16.51
CA GLY A 117 -6.50 -22.03 15.48
C GLY A 117 -7.07 -21.98 14.08
N THR A 118 -8.24 -21.38 13.87
CA THR A 118 -8.82 -21.17 12.53
C THR A 118 -8.63 -19.73 12.07
N ASP A 119 -8.58 -19.54 10.73
CA ASP A 119 -8.56 -18.22 10.13
C ASP A 119 -9.94 -17.56 10.27
N CYS A 120 -9.96 -16.26 10.61
CA CYS A 120 -11.19 -15.47 10.73
C CYS A 120 -12.01 -15.37 9.44
N GLY A 121 -11.39 -15.56 8.28
CA GLY A 121 -12.08 -15.52 6.98
C GLY A 121 -12.82 -16.80 6.63
N GLN A 122 -12.34 -17.93 7.13
CA GLN A 122 -12.86 -19.27 6.81
C GLN A 122 -13.27 -20.08 8.05
N GLY A 123 -12.98 -19.55 9.25
CA GLY A 123 -13.31 -20.21 10.51
C GLY A 123 -14.82 -20.24 10.78
N VAL A 124 -15.25 -21.29 11.48
CA VAL A 124 -16.61 -21.38 11.98
C VAL A 124 -16.84 -20.30 13.02
N GLU A 125 -17.81 -19.45 12.79
CA GLU A 125 -18.24 -18.43 13.75
C GLU A 125 -18.88 -19.09 14.96
N VAL A 126 -18.45 -18.66 16.13
CA VAL A 126 -19.00 -19.13 17.40
C VAL A 126 -19.56 -17.95 18.20
N PRO A 127 -20.56 -18.17 19.05
CA PRO A 127 -21.03 -17.11 19.92
C PRO A 127 -19.94 -16.69 20.90
N PRO A 128 -19.90 -15.40 21.30
CA PRO A 128 -18.99 -14.94 22.33
C PRO A 128 -19.23 -15.73 23.63
N THR A 129 -18.16 -16.19 24.24
CA THR A 129 -18.23 -16.94 25.49
C THR A 129 -17.30 -16.32 26.53
N MET A 130 -17.71 -16.40 27.77
CA MET A 130 -16.93 -16.02 28.94
C MET A 130 -16.77 -17.21 29.92
N ALA A 131 -17.06 -18.43 29.46
CA ALA A 131 -16.93 -19.61 30.28
C ALA A 131 -15.46 -19.81 30.70
N PRO A 132 -15.17 -20.05 32.03
CA PRO A 132 -13.81 -20.21 32.50
C PRO A 132 -13.04 -21.29 31.72
N GLY A 133 -11.76 -21.04 31.46
CA GLY A 133 -10.88 -21.98 30.75
C GLY A 133 -11.14 -22.09 29.23
N THR A 134 -12.11 -21.39 28.68
CA THR A 134 -12.38 -21.41 27.24
C THR A 134 -11.41 -20.54 26.45
N GLN A 135 -11.18 -20.92 25.18
CA GLN A 135 -10.40 -20.15 24.22
C GLN A 135 -11.27 -19.81 23.03
N VAL A 136 -11.12 -18.59 22.52
CA VAL A 136 -11.84 -18.12 21.34
C VAL A 136 -11.00 -17.09 20.57
N ASN A 137 -11.03 -17.15 19.26
CA ASN A 137 -10.41 -16.13 18.44
C ASN A 137 -11.34 -14.93 18.29
N VAL A 138 -10.85 -13.76 18.69
CA VAL A 138 -11.49 -12.47 18.45
C VAL A 138 -11.00 -11.95 17.10
N CYS A 139 -11.90 -11.83 16.15
CA CYS A 139 -11.65 -11.38 14.79
C CYS A 139 -12.20 -9.98 14.60
N VAL A 140 -11.32 -9.02 14.39
CA VAL A 140 -11.70 -7.63 14.08
C VAL A 140 -11.42 -7.37 12.61
N THR A 141 -12.44 -7.05 11.84
CA THR A 141 -12.34 -6.73 10.41
C THR A 141 -12.75 -5.28 10.19
N ALA A 142 -11.97 -4.56 9.40
CA ALA A 142 -12.28 -3.20 8.96
C ALA A 142 -12.20 -3.11 7.43
N VAL A 143 -13.04 -2.25 6.87
CA VAL A 143 -13.03 -1.90 5.45
C VAL A 143 -12.12 -0.70 5.25
N MET A 144 -11.29 -0.74 4.20
CA MET A 144 -10.39 0.35 3.88
C MET A 144 -10.46 0.72 2.39
N SER A 145 -10.27 2.00 2.09
CA SER A 145 -10.13 2.49 0.73
C SER A 145 -8.67 2.69 0.36
N LEU A 146 -8.29 2.26 -0.86
CA LEU A 146 -6.95 2.49 -1.41
C LEU A 146 -6.98 3.75 -2.28
N PRO A 147 -6.28 4.82 -1.89
CA PRO A 147 -6.26 6.06 -2.64
C PRO A 147 -5.60 5.87 -4.01
N GLY A 148 -6.22 6.42 -5.05
CA GLY A 148 -5.68 6.36 -6.40
C GLY A 148 -5.83 5.02 -7.12
N VAL A 149 -6.41 4.01 -6.48
CA VAL A 149 -6.75 2.74 -7.12
C VAL A 149 -8.24 2.74 -7.45
N PRO A 150 -8.61 2.65 -8.74
CA PRO A 150 -10.01 2.58 -9.13
C PRO A 150 -10.70 1.35 -8.52
N THR A 151 -11.93 1.54 -8.04
CA THR A 151 -12.74 0.46 -7.42
C THR A 151 -13.00 -0.72 -8.35
N ILE A 152 -12.92 -0.49 -9.67
CA ILE A 152 -13.02 -1.56 -10.68
C ILE A 152 -11.87 -2.58 -10.59
N LEU A 153 -10.71 -2.19 -10.04
CA LEU A 153 -9.55 -3.06 -9.87
C LEU A 153 -9.48 -3.71 -8.49
N THR A 154 -10.02 -3.06 -7.46
CA THR A 154 -9.91 -3.51 -6.07
C THR A 154 -11.22 -4.02 -5.49
N GLY A 155 -12.34 -3.82 -6.18
CA GLY A 155 -13.67 -4.00 -5.60
C GLY A 155 -14.01 -2.88 -4.61
N SER A 156 -15.23 -2.92 -4.06
CA SER A 156 -15.72 -1.97 -3.07
C SER A 156 -15.21 -2.27 -1.65
N ASP A 157 -14.79 -3.51 -1.40
CA ASP A 157 -14.62 -4.04 -0.05
C ASP A 157 -13.20 -4.59 0.17
N ASN A 158 -12.22 -3.68 0.21
CA ASN A 158 -10.88 -4.06 0.67
C ASN A 158 -10.91 -4.20 2.20
N THR A 159 -10.84 -5.42 2.70
CA THR A 159 -10.89 -5.70 4.13
C THR A 159 -9.53 -6.09 4.68
N VAL A 160 -9.25 -5.64 5.89
CA VAL A 160 -8.13 -6.11 6.72
C VAL A 160 -8.69 -6.72 8.00
N THR A 161 -8.11 -7.84 8.43
CA THR A 161 -8.56 -8.56 9.61
C THR A 161 -7.42 -8.76 10.59
N GLY A 162 -7.65 -8.41 11.84
CA GLY A 162 -6.79 -8.71 12.98
C GLY A 162 -7.37 -9.86 13.79
N ILE A 163 -6.50 -10.72 14.32
CA ILE A 163 -6.87 -11.89 15.10
C ILE A 163 -6.17 -11.82 16.44
N PHE A 164 -6.91 -12.11 17.50
CA PHE A 164 -6.38 -12.30 18.84
C PHE A 164 -7.07 -13.49 19.52
N THR A 165 -6.26 -14.44 20.02
CA THR A 165 -6.80 -15.58 20.77
C THR A 165 -7.02 -15.15 22.23
N LEU A 166 -8.28 -15.05 22.62
CA LEU A 166 -8.71 -14.79 23.99
C LEU A 166 -8.67 -16.10 24.78
N HIS A 167 -8.05 -16.06 25.94
CA HIS A 167 -8.08 -17.12 26.94
C HIS A 167 -8.86 -16.60 28.15
N VAL A 168 -10.05 -17.13 28.36
CA VAL A 168 -10.86 -16.75 29.53
C VAL A 168 -10.25 -17.35 30.78
N GLY A 169 -9.98 -16.51 31.78
CA GLY A 169 -9.36 -16.96 33.05
C GLY A 169 -10.15 -18.06 33.75
N GLU A 170 -9.45 -19.03 34.31
CA GLU A 170 -10.07 -20.18 35.04
C GLU A 170 -10.75 -19.78 36.35
N PHE A 171 -10.31 -18.67 36.97
CA PHE A 171 -10.81 -18.19 38.27
C PHE A 171 -11.85 -17.07 38.14
N ARG A 172 -12.55 -16.99 37.05
CA ARG A 172 -13.60 -16.00 36.84
C ARG A 172 -14.83 -16.44 37.62
N GLU A 173 -15.23 -15.63 38.60
CA GLU A 173 -16.54 -15.79 39.24
C GLU A 173 -17.63 -15.40 38.24
N GLY A 174 -18.59 -16.30 38.00
CA GLY A 174 -19.69 -16.12 37.06
C GLY A 174 -20.81 -15.26 37.64
#